data_59e70a15cc3f28013f873d0ed01d3c93
#
_entry.id   59e70a15cc3f28013f873d0ed01d3c93
#
_cell.length_a   1.000
_cell.length_b   1.000
_cell.length_c   1.000
_cell.angle_alpha   90.00
_cell.angle_beta   90.00
_cell.angle_gamma   90.00
#
_symmetry.space_group_name_H-M   'P 1'
#
loop_
_entity.id
_entity.type
_entity.pdbx_description
1 polymer ?
#
loop_
_entity_poly.entity_id
_entity_poly.type
_entity_poly.pdbx_seq_one_letter_code
_entity_poly.pdbx_strand_id
1 'polypeptide(L)'
;YISGSDKDFLDFKDIFADILINENRSDDIRQEVNCVLVKIYRIAGGMGEFFKLALRCVADNPSSEVCYELGNYYYDINDYAEAAMWYYNAVYETSSVLDITSGGNKPLYALSRCYDKLSETSEDIEQIAQFRQMAQDYKYQAEQWKLPDEIV
;
A
#
# COMPACT_ATOMS: atom_id res chain seq x y z
N TYR A 1 11.27 -1.95 -11.12
CA TYR A 1 12.03 -0.98 -10.36
C TYR A 1 13.41 -0.81 -10.86
N ILE A 2 13.79 0.43 -11.01
CA ILE A 2 15.14 0.79 -11.33
C ILE A 2 15.80 1.30 -10.06
N SER A 3 16.91 0.69 -9.68
CA SER A 3 17.77 1.26 -8.66
C SER A 3 18.52 2.42 -9.29
N GLY A 4 18.28 3.63 -8.78
CA GLY A 4 18.89 4.84 -9.31
C GLY A 4 18.60 6.01 -8.41
N SER A 5 18.94 7.20 -8.87
CA SER A 5 18.63 8.43 -8.14
C SER A 5 17.13 8.74 -8.24
N ASP A 6 16.63 9.61 -7.35
CA ASP A 6 15.26 10.12 -7.41
C ASP A 6 14.92 10.72 -8.78
N LYS A 7 15.92 11.32 -9.43
CA LYS A 7 15.77 11.86 -10.77
C LYS A 7 15.38 10.78 -11.77
N ASP A 8 15.99 9.60 -11.70
CA ASP A 8 15.68 8.50 -12.61
C ASP A 8 14.24 8.04 -12.44
N PHE A 9 13.74 7.97 -11.20
CA PHE A 9 12.34 7.65 -10.94
C PHE A 9 11.40 8.72 -11.51
N LEU A 10 11.74 9.98 -11.36
CA LEU A 10 10.92 11.09 -11.89
C LEU A 10 10.91 11.10 -13.43
N ASP A 11 12.02 10.75 -14.08
CA ASP A 11 12.06 10.61 -15.54
C ASP A 11 11.14 9.46 -16.00
N PHE A 12 11.12 8.36 -15.25
CA PHE A 12 10.23 7.24 -15.53
C PHE A 12 8.76 7.62 -15.43
N LYS A 13 8.38 8.43 -14.42
CA LYS A 13 6.98 8.83 -14.28
C LYS A 13 6.50 9.67 -15.46
N ASP A 14 7.37 10.47 -16.06
CA ASP A 14 7.01 11.26 -17.25
C ASP A 14 6.75 10.35 -18.45
N ILE A 15 7.54 9.30 -18.63
CA ILE A 15 7.33 8.30 -19.69
C ILE A 15 5.98 7.61 -19.49
N PHE A 16 5.67 7.15 -18.29
CA PHE A 16 4.38 6.50 -18.01
C PHE A 16 3.20 7.45 -18.19
N ALA A 17 3.35 8.71 -17.79
CA ALA A 17 2.31 9.71 -17.97
C ALA A 17 2.03 9.94 -19.46
N ASP A 18 3.06 10.00 -20.29
CA ASP A 18 2.90 10.14 -21.74
C ASP A 18 2.18 8.92 -22.35
N ILE A 19 2.50 7.72 -21.90
CA ILE A 19 1.83 6.51 -22.36
C ILE A 19 0.33 6.58 -22.06
N LEU A 20 -0.05 7.02 -20.86
CA LEU A 20 -1.44 7.13 -20.46
C LEU A 20 -2.20 8.20 -21.26
N ILE A 21 -1.55 9.30 -21.60
CA ILE A 21 -2.17 10.43 -22.31
C ILE A 21 -2.27 10.17 -23.82
N ASN A 22 -1.21 9.65 -24.42
CA ASN A 22 -1.06 9.59 -25.88
C ASN A 22 -1.49 8.28 -26.50
N GLU A 23 -1.65 7.23 -25.70
CA GLU A 23 -2.04 5.93 -26.21
C GLU A 23 -3.35 5.48 -25.57
N ASN A 24 -4.30 5.04 -26.39
CA ASN A 24 -5.57 4.48 -25.94
C ASN A 24 -5.32 3.11 -25.28
N ARG A 25 -4.85 3.13 -24.04
CA ARG A 25 -4.61 1.91 -23.26
C ARG A 25 -5.92 1.38 -22.70
N SER A 26 -6.02 0.05 -22.56
CA SER A 26 -7.13 -0.56 -21.84
C SER A 26 -7.12 -0.11 -20.37
N ASP A 27 -8.28 -0.17 -19.72
CA ASP A 27 -8.39 0.19 -18.31
C ASP A 27 -7.46 -0.65 -17.44
N ASP A 28 -7.27 -1.93 -17.77
CA ASP A 28 -6.37 -2.82 -17.02
C ASP A 28 -4.93 -2.34 -17.08
N ILE A 29 -4.44 -1.99 -18.27
CA ILE A 29 -3.07 -1.48 -18.45
C ILE A 29 -2.92 -0.14 -17.74
N ARG A 30 -3.92 0.73 -17.84
CA ARG A 30 -3.92 2.03 -17.15
C ARG A 30 -3.83 1.85 -15.64
N GLN A 31 -4.59 0.91 -15.09
CA GLN A 31 -4.57 0.62 -13.67
C GLN A 31 -3.20 0.11 -13.22
N GLU A 32 -2.59 -0.80 -13.99
CA GLU A 32 -1.25 -1.31 -13.69
C GLU A 32 -0.21 -0.18 -13.70
N VAL A 33 -0.25 0.69 -14.70
CA VAL A 33 0.67 1.82 -14.81
C VAL A 33 0.47 2.79 -13.63
N ASN A 34 -0.77 3.06 -13.25
CA ASN A 34 -1.07 3.94 -12.12
C ASN A 34 -0.54 3.36 -10.81
N CYS A 35 -0.65 2.06 -10.60
CA CYS A 35 -0.10 1.40 -9.40
C CYS A 35 1.42 1.58 -9.32
N VAL A 36 2.12 1.45 -10.44
CA VAL A 36 3.57 1.66 -10.50
C VAL A 36 3.91 3.13 -10.26
N LEU A 37 3.17 4.05 -10.87
CA LEU A 37 3.39 5.49 -10.69
C LEU A 37 3.21 5.93 -9.24
N VAL A 38 2.17 5.46 -8.57
CA VAL A 38 1.93 5.77 -7.16
C VAL A 38 3.14 5.36 -6.32
N LYS A 39 3.67 4.18 -6.55
CA LYS A 39 4.83 3.67 -5.84
C LYS A 39 6.09 4.51 -6.14
N ILE A 40 6.29 4.87 -7.39
CA ILE A 40 7.43 5.70 -7.82
C ILE A 40 7.36 7.07 -7.13
N TYR A 41 6.21 7.73 -7.15
CA TYR A 41 6.06 9.04 -6.50
C TYR A 41 6.35 8.98 -5.01
N ARG A 42 5.88 7.94 -4.33
CA ARG A 42 6.14 7.80 -2.91
C ARG A 42 7.64 7.62 -2.62
N ILE A 43 8.31 6.77 -3.37
CA ILE A 43 9.75 6.50 -3.20
C ILE A 43 10.59 7.73 -3.54
N ALA A 44 10.23 8.42 -4.62
CA ALA A 44 10.98 9.60 -5.08
C ALA A 44 10.68 10.87 -4.28
N GLY A 45 9.74 10.83 -3.34
CA GLY A 45 9.41 11.98 -2.51
C GLY A 45 8.48 13.00 -3.15
N GLY A 46 7.83 12.67 -4.26
CA GLY A 46 6.84 13.54 -4.91
C GLY A 46 5.48 13.45 -4.23
N MET A 47 5.38 13.91 -2.98
CA MET A 47 4.19 13.69 -2.16
C MET A 47 2.94 14.36 -2.70
N GLY A 48 3.04 15.53 -3.32
CA GLY A 48 1.89 16.20 -3.93
C GLY A 48 1.27 15.36 -5.05
N GLU A 49 2.11 14.89 -5.96
CA GLU A 49 1.69 14.02 -7.06
C GLU A 49 1.26 12.65 -6.56
N PHE A 50 1.94 12.13 -5.54
CA PHE A 50 1.58 10.86 -4.92
C PHE A 50 0.14 10.88 -4.43
N PHE A 51 -0.23 11.86 -3.59
CA PHE A 51 -1.59 11.96 -3.07
C PHE A 51 -2.62 12.18 -4.16
N LYS A 52 -2.33 13.07 -5.08
CA LYS A 52 -3.24 13.40 -6.17
C LYS A 52 -3.58 12.17 -7.01
N LEU A 53 -2.56 11.39 -7.37
CA LEU A 53 -2.76 10.18 -8.14
C LEU A 53 -3.39 9.07 -7.31
N ALA A 54 -2.90 8.85 -6.08
CA ALA A 54 -3.39 7.77 -5.22
C ALA A 54 -4.88 7.95 -4.89
N LEU A 55 -5.30 9.16 -4.51
CA LEU A 55 -6.70 9.43 -4.19
C LEU A 55 -7.60 9.31 -5.40
N ARG A 56 -7.13 9.71 -6.59
CA ARG A 56 -7.86 9.52 -7.82
C ARG A 56 -8.03 8.03 -8.13
N CYS A 57 -6.98 7.23 -7.96
CA CYS A 57 -7.05 5.79 -8.18
C CYS A 57 -8.03 5.12 -7.23
N VAL A 58 -8.04 5.53 -5.96
CA VAL A 58 -8.99 4.99 -4.98
C VAL A 58 -10.42 5.33 -5.35
N ALA A 59 -10.66 6.53 -5.85
CA ALA A 59 -12.01 6.96 -6.25
C ALA A 59 -12.50 6.23 -7.50
N ASP A 60 -11.63 6.03 -8.49
CA ASP A 60 -12.01 5.47 -9.78
C ASP A 60 -11.91 3.94 -9.82
N ASN A 61 -10.80 3.41 -9.29
CA ASN A 61 -10.48 1.99 -9.46
C ASN A 61 -9.57 1.54 -8.31
N PRO A 62 -10.13 1.38 -7.10
CA PRO A 62 -9.32 1.05 -5.92
C PRO A 62 -8.60 -0.29 -6.10
N SER A 63 -7.34 -0.33 -5.68
CA SER A 63 -6.52 -1.53 -5.72
C SER A 63 -5.77 -1.71 -4.41
N SER A 64 -5.38 -2.95 -4.13
CA SER A 64 -4.57 -3.27 -2.94
C SER A 64 -3.24 -2.52 -2.95
N GLU A 65 -2.61 -2.39 -4.12
CA GLU A 65 -1.32 -1.72 -4.25
C GLU A 65 -1.40 -0.25 -3.83
N VAL A 66 -2.41 0.47 -4.31
CA VAL A 66 -2.57 1.89 -3.97
C VAL A 66 -2.89 2.06 -2.49
N CYS A 67 -3.78 1.24 -1.95
CA CYS A 67 -4.10 1.26 -0.53
C CYS A 67 -2.87 0.93 0.33
N TYR A 68 -2.07 -0.04 -0.09
CA TYR A 68 -0.84 -0.40 0.60
C TYR A 68 0.16 0.76 0.62
N GLU A 69 0.34 1.45 -0.51
CA GLU A 69 1.24 2.61 -0.58
C GLU A 69 0.75 3.78 0.27
N LEU A 70 -0.55 4.02 0.33
CA LEU A 70 -1.12 5.02 1.23
C LEU A 70 -0.85 4.64 2.69
N GLY A 71 -1.03 3.38 3.04
CA GLY A 71 -0.69 2.87 4.36
C GLY A 71 0.78 3.10 4.71
N ASN A 72 1.68 2.80 3.77
CA ASN A 72 3.12 3.02 3.95
C ASN A 72 3.44 4.49 4.19
N TYR A 73 2.79 5.39 3.47
CA TYR A 73 2.98 6.82 3.67
C TYR A 73 2.60 7.23 5.10
N TYR A 74 1.41 6.84 5.56
CA TYR A 74 0.95 7.19 6.90
C TYR A 74 1.79 6.53 7.98
N TYR A 75 2.25 5.31 7.76
CA TYR A 75 3.17 4.64 8.68
C TYR A 75 4.48 5.42 8.81
N ASP A 76 5.02 5.90 7.70
CA ASP A 76 6.29 6.64 7.68
C ASP A 76 6.21 7.97 8.45
N ILE A 77 5.03 8.59 8.48
CA ILE A 77 4.82 9.81 9.28
C ILE A 77 4.28 9.53 10.68
N ASN A 78 4.29 8.29 11.10
CA ASN A 78 3.89 7.83 12.43
C ASN A 78 2.39 7.99 12.72
N ASP A 79 1.57 8.10 11.68
CA ASP A 79 0.11 8.07 11.82
C ASP A 79 -0.37 6.62 11.67
N TYR A 80 -0.18 5.85 12.73
CA TYR A 80 -0.41 4.40 12.69
C TYR A 80 -1.88 4.03 12.59
N ALA A 81 -2.78 4.84 13.14
CA ALA A 81 -4.22 4.59 13.03
C ALA A 81 -4.70 4.73 11.58
N GLU A 82 -4.28 5.79 10.90
CA GLU A 82 -4.61 6.00 9.49
C GLU A 82 -3.94 4.94 8.61
N ALA A 83 -2.68 4.61 8.90
CA ALA A 83 -1.97 3.55 8.19
C ALA A 83 -2.72 2.21 8.30
N ALA A 84 -3.18 1.86 9.49
CA ALA A 84 -3.92 0.62 9.72
C ALA A 84 -5.20 0.58 8.89
N MET A 85 -5.92 1.70 8.76
CA MET A 85 -7.13 1.77 7.94
C MET A 85 -6.82 1.46 6.47
N TRP A 86 -5.76 2.04 5.91
CA TRP A 86 -5.38 1.79 4.52
C TRP A 86 -4.88 0.37 4.30
N TYR A 87 -4.11 -0.17 5.22
CA TYR A 87 -3.70 -1.58 5.14
C TYR A 87 -4.89 -2.54 5.24
N TYR A 88 -5.85 -2.22 6.10
CA TYR A 88 -7.09 -3.01 6.19
C TYR A 88 -7.84 -3.01 4.85
N ASN A 89 -7.96 -1.84 4.23
CA ASN A 89 -8.60 -1.72 2.91
C ASN A 89 -7.85 -2.55 1.87
N ALA A 90 -6.53 -2.58 1.94
CA ALA A 90 -5.72 -3.38 1.00
C ALA A 90 -6.01 -4.87 1.12
N VAL A 91 -6.28 -5.36 2.33
CA VAL A 91 -6.55 -6.81 2.56
C VAL A 91 -8.00 -7.17 2.24
N TYR A 92 -8.96 -6.39 2.77
CA TYR A 92 -10.36 -6.83 2.84
C TYR A 92 -11.28 -6.12 1.85
N GLU A 93 -10.93 -4.94 1.37
CA GLU A 93 -11.83 -4.11 0.58
C GLU A 93 -11.42 -3.97 -0.89
N THR A 94 -10.23 -4.43 -1.26
CA THR A 94 -9.70 -4.29 -2.62
C THR A 94 -9.00 -5.55 -3.08
N SER A 95 -8.67 -5.58 -4.39
CA SER A 95 -7.94 -6.68 -5.01
C SER A 95 -6.60 -6.22 -5.54
N SER A 96 -5.64 -7.13 -5.56
CA SER A 96 -4.31 -6.87 -6.11
C SER A 96 -4.36 -6.84 -7.63
N VAL A 97 -3.60 -5.92 -8.23
CA VAL A 97 -3.46 -5.76 -9.67
C VAL A 97 -2.11 -6.28 -10.16
N LEU A 98 -1.04 -5.96 -9.43
CA LEU A 98 0.33 -6.29 -9.84
C LEU A 98 0.93 -7.44 -9.03
N ASP A 99 0.66 -7.46 -7.74
CA ASP A 99 1.36 -8.33 -6.79
C ASP A 99 0.36 -8.81 -5.73
N ILE A 100 0.01 -10.08 -5.79
CA ILE A 100 -0.99 -10.64 -4.89
C ILE A 100 -0.59 -10.52 -3.42
N THR A 101 0.70 -10.34 -3.09
CA THR A 101 1.13 -10.11 -1.72
C THR A 101 0.71 -8.74 -1.21
N SER A 102 0.48 -7.76 -2.09
CA SER A 102 -0.02 -6.44 -1.70
C SER A 102 -1.45 -6.48 -1.15
N GLY A 103 -2.21 -7.50 -1.48
CA GLY A 103 -3.57 -7.68 -0.96
C GLY A 103 -3.66 -8.67 0.20
N GLY A 104 -2.56 -9.23 0.65
CA GLY A 104 -2.59 -10.27 1.68
C GLY A 104 -1.43 -10.21 2.65
N ASN A 105 -0.37 -10.91 2.34
CA ASN A 105 0.77 -11.11 3.25
C ASN A 105 1.39 -9.77 3.72
N LYS A 106 1.76 -8.90 2.79
CA LYS A 106 2.42 -7.62 3.11
C LYS A 106 1.57 -6.71 3.99
N PRO A 107 0.32 -6.39 3.62
CA PRO A 107 -0.48 -5.50 4.47
C PRO A 107 -0.90 -6.16 5.78
N LEU A 108 -1.01 -7.47 5.86
CA LEU A 108 -1.28 -8.15 7.14
C LEU A 108 -0.11 -7.99 8.12
N TYR A 109 1.14 -8.16 7.65
CA TYR A 109 2.31 -7.85 8.48
C TYR A 109 2.36 -6.37 8.85
N ALA A 110 2.00 -5.49 7.92
CA ALA A 110 1.97 -4.06 8.16
C ALA A 110 0.91 -3.69 9.22
N LEU A 111 -0.27 -4.31 9.16
CA LEU A 111 -1.31 -4.16 10.19
C LEU A 111 -0.79 -4.56 11.56
N SER A 112 -0.12 -5.70 11.64
CA SER A 112 0.49 -6.16 12.89
C SER A 112 1.43 -5.10 13.46
N ARG A 113 2.32 -4.55 12.63
CA ARG A 113 3.24 -3.49 13.06
C ARG A 113 2.51 -2.22 13.52
N CYS A 114 1.44 -1.83 12.82
CA CYS A 114 0.63 -0.67 13.22
C CYS A 114 0.05 -0.84 14.62
N TYR A 115 -0.52 -2.00 14.91
CA TYR A 115 -1.12 -2.25 16.21
C TYR A 115 -0.08 -2.42 17.31
N ASP A 116 1.10 -2.95 17.01
CA ASP A 116 2.22 -2.91 17.96
C ASP A 116 2.58 -1.46 18.32
N LYS A 117 2.68 -0.59 17.32
CA LYS A 117 2.99 0.84 17.55
C LYS A 117 1.88 1.53 18.33
N LEU A 118 0.62 1.26 18.02
CA LEU A 118 -0.51 1.82 18.74
C LEU A 118 -0.50 1.36 20.21
N SER A 119 -0.13 0.11 20.47
CA SER A 119 -0.02 -0.38 21.85
C SER A 119 1.07 0.35 22.64
N GLU A 120 2.18 0.72 21.97
CA GLU A 120 3.27 1.46 22.59
C GLU A 120 2.89 2.90 22.94
N THR A 121 1.98 3.50 22.18
CA THR A 121 1.58 4.91 22.34
C THR A 121 0.31 5.10 23.15
N SER A 122 -0.43 4.04 23.44
CA SER A 122 -1.65 4.14 24.24
C SER A 122 -1.34 4.20 25.73
N GLU A 123 -2.15 4.96 26.47
CA GLU A 123 -2.07 5.05 27.93
C GLU A 123 -3.13 4.19 28.62
N ASP A 124 -4.13 3.72 27.87
CA ASP A 124 -5.22 2.91 28.42
C ASP A 124 -4.81 1.43 28.40
N ILE A 125 -4.81 0.81 29.59
CA ILE A 125 -4.39 -0.60 29.75
C ILE A 125 -5.24 -1.54 28.92
N GLU A 126 -6.56 -1.30 28.84
CA GLU A 126 -7.47 -2.14 28.04
C GLU A 126 -7.17 -2.00 26.55
N GLN A 127 -6.92 -0.77 26.09
CA GLN A 127 -6.55 -0.55 24.69
C GLN A 127 -5.21 -1.17 24.34
N ILE A 128 -4.23 -1.08 25.25
CA ILE A 128 -2.93 -1.73 25.04
C ILE A 128 -3.10 -3.23 24.83
N ALA A 129 -3.90 -3.89 25.67
CA ALA A 129 -4.15 -5.31 25.57
C ALA A 129 -4.85 -5.65 24.24
N GLN A 130 -5.85 -4.85 23.84
CA GLN A 130 -6.56 -5.04 22.57
C GLN A 130 -5.64 -4.88 21.37
N PHE A 131 -4.81 -3.84 21.34
CA PHE A 131 -3.89 -3.60 20.24
C PHE A 131 -2.84 -4.71 20.12
N ARG A 132 -2.31 -5.17 21.25
CA ARG A 132 -1.38 -6.30 21.27
C ARG A 132 -2.02 -7.58 20.73
N GLN A 133 -3.27 -7.83 21.10
CA GLN A 133 -3.99 -9.00 20.60
C GLN A 133 -4.21 -8.89 19.10
N MET A 134 -4.64 -7.72 18.61
CA MET A 134 -4.83 -7.49 17.19
C MET A 134 -3.52 -7.66 16.40
N ALA A 135 -2.41 -7.15 16.94
CA ALA A 135 -1.10 -7.32 16.32
C ALA A 135 -0.74 -8.80 16.16
N GLN A 136 -0.97 -9.60 17.18
CA GLN A 136 -0.70 -11.05 17.13
C GLN A 136 -1.63 -11.76 16.14
N ASP A 137 -2.91 -11.40 16.12
CA ASP A 137 -3.89 -12.01 15.23
C ASP A 137 -3.55 -11.74 13.76
N TYR A 138 -3.19 -10.50 13.43
CA TYR A 138 -2.80 -10.15 12.07
C TYR A 138 -1.49 -10.81 11.66
N LYS A 139 -0.54 -10.89 12.57
CA LYS A 139 0.71 -11.60 12.32
C LYS A 139 0.46 -13.08 12.03
N TYR A 140 -0.40 -13.70 12.82
CA TYR A 140 -0.79 -15.09 12.60
C TYR A 140 -1.44 -15.28 11.22
N GLN A 141 -2.39 -14.41 10.87
CA GLN A 141 -3.03 -14.47 9.56
C GLN A 141 -2.00 -14.31 8.43
N ALA A 142 -1.05 -13.39 8.59
CA ALA A 142 0.00 -13.18 7.59
C ALA A 142 0.87 -14.43 7.41
N GLU A 143 1.20 -15.10 8.50
CA GLU A 143 2.01 -16.32 8.47
C GLU A 143 1.27 -17.50 7.85
N GLN A 144 -0.06 -17.53 7.97
CA GLN A 144 -0.91 -18.56 7.36
C GLN A 144 -1.21 -18.28 5.89
N TRP A 145 -1.06 -17.03 5.44
CA TRP A 145 -1.35 -16.65 4.07
C TRP A 145 -0.28 -17.18 3.12
N LYS A 146 -0.71 -17.82 2.02
CA LYS A 146 0.20 -18.41 1.04
C LYS A 146 -0.18 -17.97 -0.37
N LEU A 147 0.84 -17.79 -1.21
CA LEU A 147 0.66 -17.60 -2.64
C LEU A 147 0.14 -18.89 -3.28
N PRO A 148 -0.67 -18.81 -4.35
CA PRO A 148 -1.18 -20.02 -5.02
C PRO A 148 -0.08 -21.01 -5.42
N ASP A 149 1.09 -20.53 -5.82
CA ASP A 149 2.22 -21.36 -6.22
C ASP A 149 2.83 -22.15 -5.04
N GLU A 150 2.63 -21.69 -3.83
CA GLU A 150 3.16 -22.34 -2.62
C GLU A 150 2.26 -23.46 -2.13
N ILE A 151 1.05 -23.56 -2.68
CA ILE A 151 0.06 -24.55 -2.28
C ILE A 151 0.31 -25.90 -2.99
N VAL A 152 1.10 -25.88 -4.02
CA VAL A 152 1.38 -27.06 -4.85
C VAL A 152 2.29 -28.06 -4.14
#